data_9fdbdf7a5bb0b06e14af054fd4b33e80
#
_entry.id   9fdbdf7a5bb0b06e14af054fd4b33e80
#
_cell.length_a   1.000
_cell.length_b   1.000
_cell.length_c   1.000
_cell.angle_alpha   90.00
_cell.angle_beta   90.00
_cell.angle_gamma   90.00
#
_symmetry.space_group_name_H-M   'P 1'
#
loop_
_entity.id
_entity.type
_entity.pdbx_description
1 polymer ?
#
loop_
_entity_poly.entity_id
_entity_poly.type
_entity_poly.pdbx_seq_one_letter_code
_entity_poly.pdbx_strand_id
1 'polypeptide(L)'
;MDPEKASFSISGNLEKLQISNDGFTEVYSIKSNTEWKFVNETDQSWVTVSPAKGSGNGTVTITANANTGTGRTAVFRVVPNGVKTQEIEIIQGNSYIPTTDGEFPIIAWTGVEADKSLEKFPVMKASGINIYLGWYDDLETTLKVLDAAQKTGVKMITSCKDLLSVATAEEVVKAMMNHPALYAYHLKDEPEVNDLPGLGELVKKIKTIDSHHPCYINLYPNWAWGKELYSENVKSFIEQVPVPFISFDNYPIVSINGAPSIVRPDWYRNLEEISA
;
A
#
# COMPACT_ATOMS: atom_id res chain seq x y z
N MET A 1 -17.32 49.23 -4.47
CA MET A 1 -17.30 47.75 -4.68
C MET A 1 -16.19 47.21 -3.80
N ASP A 2 -16.54 46.38 -2.86
CA ASP A 2 -15.55 45.69 -2.03
C ASP A 2 -14.71 44.79 -2.97
N PRO A 3 -13.39 44.88 -2.96
CA PRO A 3 -12.58 44.03 -3.80
C PRO A 3 -12.85 42.56 -3.42
N GLU A 4 -13.27 41.79 -4.42
CA GLU A 4 -13.57 40.36 -4.22
C GLU A 4 -12.34 39.66 -3.61
N LYS A 5 -12.55 38.97 -2.48
CA LYS A 5 -11.48 38.31 -1.73
C LYS A 5 -10.78 37.29 -2.64
N ALA A 6 -9.44 37.30 -2.65
CA ALA A 6 -8.65 36.35 -3.42
C ALA A 6 -9.01 34.90 -3.05
N SER A 7 -9.23 34.08 -4.07
CA SER A 7 -9.65 32.67 -3.93
C SER A 7 -8.86 31.78 -4.88
N PHE A 8 -8.56 30.56 -4.40
CA PHE A 8 -7.90 29.51 -5.18
C PHE A 8 -8.36 28.13 -4.71
N SER A 9 -8.64 27.26 -5.64
CA SER A 9 -8.81 25.82 -5.39
C SER A 9 -8.38 25.01 -6.61
N ILE A 10 -7.91 23.80 -6.37
CA ILE A 10 -7.56 22.80 -7.38
C ILE A 10 -8.42 21.56 -7.16
N SER A 11 -8.85 20.89 -8.25
CA SER A 11 -9.66 19.68 -8.17
C SER A 11 -8.86 18.50 -7.60
N GLY A 12 -9.55 17.59 -6.91
CA GLY A 12 -8.94 16.40 -6.31
C GLY A 12 -8.28 16.65 -4.95
N ASN A 13 -7.96 15.58 -4.26
CA ASN A 13 -7.16 15.64 -3.04
C ASN A 13 -5.68 15.46 -3.40
N LEU A 14 -4.96 16.58 -3.55
CA LEU A 14 -3.58 16.61 -4.02
C LEU A 14 -2.56 16.80 -2.89
N GLU A 15 -2.97 16.85 -1.64
CA GLU A 15 -2.04 17.00 -0.52
C GLU A 15 -0.99 15.87 -0.52
N LYS A 16 -1.44 14.64 -0.85
CA LYS A 16 -0.60 13.47 -1.12
C LYS A 16 -1.07 12.76 -2.37
N LEU A 17 -0.38 12.98 -3.50
CA LEU A 17 -0.70 12.34 -4.77
C LEU A 17 0.21 11.11 -4.99
N GLN A 18 -0.36 9.93 -4.87
CA GLN A 18 0.35 8.70 -5.22
C GLN A 18 0.10 8.35 -6.69
N ILE A 19 1.16 8.01 -7.41
CA ILE A 19 1.11 7.74 -8.84
C ILE A 19 1.79 6.42 -9.21
N SER A 20 1.36 5.82 -10.34
CA SER A 20 1.90 4.57 -10.86
C SER A 20 3.38 4.67 -11.23
N ASN A 21 4.09 3.54 -11.09
CA ASN A 21 5.45 3.38 -11.58
C ASN A 21 5.55 3.39 -13.12
N ASP A 22 4.48 3.09 -13.85
CA ASP A 22 4.47 3.06 -15.32
C ASP A 22 4.45 4.46 -15.96
N GLY A 23 4.47 5.51 -15.12
CA GLY A 23 4.28 6.88 -15.53
C GLY A 23 2.87 7.37 -15.20
N PHE A 24 2.67 8.68 -15.31
CA PHE A 24 1.43 9.33 -14.91
C PHE A 24 1.20 10.58 -15.75
N THR A 25 -0.04 10.79 -16.16
CA THR A 25 -0.46 12.06 -16.77
C THR A 25 -1.93 12.28 -16.46
N GLU A 26 -2.22 13.36 -15.74
CA GLU A 26 -3.59 13.73 -15.36
C GLU A 26 -3.77 15.24 -15.37
N VAL A 27 -5.00 15.67 -15.70
CA VAL A 27 -5.39 17.08 -15.81
C VAL A 27 -6.26 17.47 -14.63
N TYR A 28 -5.88 18.53 -13.94
CA TYR A 28 -6.57 19.10 -12.79
C TYR A 28 -7.14 20.48 -13.11
N SER A 29 -8.39 20.72 -12.69
CA SER A 29 -9.05 22.02 -12.88
C SER A 29 -8.70 22.98 -11.75
N ILE A 30 -8.38 24.22 -12.09
CA ILE A 30 -8.16 25.32 -11.15
C ILE A 30 -9.37 26.27 -11.21
N LYS A 31 -9.89 26.63 -10.05
CA LYS A 31 -10.82 27.73 -9.87
C LYS A 31 -10.12 28.83 -9.05
N SER A 32 -9.95 30.01 -9.64
CA SER A 32 -9.25 31.12 -9.00
C SER A 32 -9.73 32.46 -9.57
N ASN A 33 -9.65 33.50 -8.79
CA ASN A 33 -9.79 34.89 -9.25
C ASN A 33 -8.47 35.67 -9.15
N THR A 34 -7.34 34.97 -8.98
CA THR A 34 -6.01 35.57 -8.81
C THR A 34 -4.96 34.83 -9.61
N GLU A 35 -3.74 35.37 -9.64
CA GLU A 35 -2.57 34.70 -10.21
C GLU A 35 -2.13 33.55 -9.31
N TRP A 36 -1.56 32.50 -9.91
CA TRP A 36 -1.05 31.33 -9.22
C TRP A 36 0.20 30.77 -9.90
N LYS A 37 1.05 30.10 -9.13
CA LYS A 37 2.22 29.39 -9.65
C LYS A 37 2.50 28.11 -8.86
N PHE A 38 3.08 27.15 -9.54
CA PHE A 38 3.64 25.92 -8.96
C PHE A 38 5.17 26.06 -8.91
N VAL A 39 5.76 25.77 -7.76
CA VAL A 39 7.20 25.78 -7.53
C VAL A 39 7.63 24.38 -7.17
N ASN A 40 8.56 23.81 -7.93
CA ASN A 40 9.16 22.51 -7.61
C ASN A 40 10.20 22.71 -6.50
N GLU A 41 9.86 22.35 -5.27
CA GLU A 41 10.72 22.58 -4.10
C GLU A 41 11.87 21.57 -3.99
N THR A 42 11.72 20.41 -4.62
CA THR A 42 12.70 19.31 -4.57
C THR A 42 13.60 19.25 -5.79
N ASP A 43 13.39 20.14 -6.76
CA ASP A 43 14.12 20.20 -8.04
C ASP A 43 14.18 18.86 -8.80
N GLN A 44 13.10 18.07 -8.67
CA GLN A 44 13.00 16.75 -9.30
C GLN A 44 12.56 16.88 -10.76
N SER A 45 13.35 16.36 -11.68
CA SER A 45 13.09 16.42 -13.14
C SER A 45 12.17 15.32 -13.66
N TRP A 46 11.87 14.30 -12.85
CA TRP A 46 11.04 13.17 -13.27
C TRP A 46 9.53 13.47 -13.30
N VAL A 47 9.13 14.60 -12.69
CA VAL A 47 7.74 15.05 -12.64
C VAL A 47 7.65 16.54 -13.00
N THR A 48 6.62 16.88 -13.76
CA THR A 48 6.38 18.25 -14.23
C THR A 48 4.93 18.66 -14.01
N VAL A 49 4.72 19.95 -13.79
CA VAL A 49 3.40 20.59 -13.74
C VAL A 49 3.33 21.64 -14.86
N SER A 50 2.39 21.51 -15.77
CA SER A 50 2.26 22.41 -16.92
C SER A 50 0.81 22.84 -17.16
N PRO A 51 0.54 24.15 -17.32
CA PRO A 51 1.45 25.28 -17.13
C PRO A 51 1.85 25.45 -15.66
N ALA A 52 3.10 25.87 -15.40
CA ALA A 52 3.58 26.09 -14.03
C ALA A 52 3.08 27.40 -13.39
N LYS A 53 2.37 28.26 -14.15
CA LYS A 53 1.76 29.51 -13.68
C LYS A 53 0.58 29.89 -14.54
N GLY A 54 -0.35 30.64 -13.95
CA GLY A 54 -1.53 31.15 -14.64
C GLY A 54 -2.24 32.23 -13.85
N SER A 55 -3.39 32.66 -14.36
CA SER A 55 -4.28 33.63 -13.72
C SER A 55 -5.73 33.26 -13.94
N GLY A 56 -6.56 33.39 -12.92
CA GLY A 56 -7.96 33.00 -12.98
C GLY A 56 -8.15 31.48 -13.07
N ASN A 57 -9.32 31.08 -13.58
CA ASN A 57 -9.65 29.69 -13.82
C ASN A 57 -8.76 29.09 -14.92
N GLY A 58 -8.44 27.80 -14.79
CA GLY A 58 -7.61 27.11 -15.77
C GLY A 58 -7.49 25.63 -15.49
N THR A 59 -6.55 25.01 -16.15
CA THR A 59 -6.17 23.62 -15.90
C THR A 59 -4.66 23.50 -15.81
N VAL A 60 -4.20 22.49 -15.06
CA VAL A 60 -2.79 22.07 -15.05
C VAL A 60 -2.73 20.57 -15.31
N THR A 61 -1.69 20.16 -16.02
CA THR A 61 -1.37 18.75 -16.24
C THR A 61 -0.17 18.39 -15.39
N ILE A 62 -0.30 17.36 -14.56
CA ILE A 62 0.81 16.74 -13.86
C ILE A 62 1.25 15.53 -14.67
N THR A 63 2.53 15.50 -15.06
CA THR A 63 3.13 14.39 -15.82
C THR A 63 4.36 13.88 -15.09
N ALA A 64 4.45 12.56 -14.92
CA ALA A 64 5.62 11.91 -14.36
C ALA A 64 6.11 10.78 -15.26
N ASN A 65 7.43 10.68 -15.40
CA ASN A 65 8.08 9.60 -16.15
C ASN A 65 7.93 8.27 -15.39
N ALA A 66 8.01 7.16 -16.12
CA ALA A 66 8.08 5.84 -15.51
C ALA A 66 9.27 5.72 -14.54
N ASN A 67 9.08 4.94 -13.48
CA ASN A 67 10.09 4.66 -12.46
C ASN A 67 10.37 3.16 -12.39
N THR A 68 11.56 2.76 -12.79
CA THR A 68 12.03 1.37 -12.71
C THR A 68 12.92 1.12 -11.48
N GLY A 69 13.16 2.16 -10.68
CA GLY A 69 14.02 2.12 -9.49
C GLY A 69 13.23 2.15 -8.17
N THR A 70 13.90 2.57 -7.13
CA THR A 70 13.31 2.79 -5.79
C THR A 70 12.25 3.89 -5.81
N GLY A 71 11.38 3.87 -4.81
CA GLY A 71 10.38 4.92 -4.62
C GLY A 71 11.02 6.33 -4.57
N ARG A 72 10.31 7.31 -5.12
CA ARG A 72 10.76 8.70 -5.17
C ARG A 72 9.64 9.67 -4.86
N THR A 73 9.98 10.81 -4.31
CA THR A 73 9.04 11.85 -3.90
C THR A 73 9.44 13.19 -4.48
N ALA A 74 8.46 13.97 -4.91
CA ALA A 74 8.63 15.37 -5.29
C ALA A 74 7.60 16.23 -4.56
N VAL A 75 8.00 17.44 -4.18
CA VAL A 75 7.13 18.40 -3.51
C VAL A 75 6.96 19.63 -4.39
N PHE A 76 5.72 19.98 -4.68
CA PHE A 76 5.37 21.22 -5.34
C PHE A 76 4.65 22.12 -4.36
N ARG A 77 5.09 23.38 -4.29
CA ARG A 77 4.36 24.41 -3.56
C ARG A 77 3.51 25.22 -4.53
N VAL A 78 2.20 25.25 -4.27
CA VAL A 78 1.24 26.08 -4.99
C VAL A 78 1.14 27.43 -4.28
N VAL A 79 1.44 28.50 -5.00
CA VAL A 79 1.51 29.86 -4.46
C VAL A 79 0.50 30.75 -5.20
N PRO A 80 -0.76 30.81 -4.73
CA PRO A 80 -1.73 31.76 -5.24
C PRO A 80 -1.50 33.14 -4.63
N ASN A 81 -1.70 34.20 -5.41
CA ASN A 81 -1.55 35.56 -4.89
C ASN A 81 -2.70 35.90 -3.92
N GLY A 82 -2.36 36.33 -2.70
CA GLY A 82 -3.35 36.71 -1.67
C GLY A 82 -4.09 35.53 -1.02
N VAL A 83 -3.71 34.27 -1.27
CA VAL A 83 -4.27 33.06 -0.67
C VAL A 83 -3.16 32.24 -0.02
N LYS A 84 -3.51 31.47 1.02
CA LYS A 84 -2.57 30.55 1.69
C LYS A 84 -1.95 29.57 0.68
N THR A 85 -0.64 29.41 0.75
CA THR A 85 0.10 28.41 -0.02
C THR A 85 -0.34 27.00 0.36
N GLN A 86 -0.29 26.09 -0.63
CA GLN A 86 -0.58 24.66 -0.45
C GLN A 86 0.63 23.85 -0.93
N GLU A 87 0.83 22.70 -0.36
CA GLU A 87 1.85 21.74 -0.82
C GLU A 87 1.17 20.54 -1.46
N ILE A 88 1.79 20.04 -2.53
CA ILE A 88 1.43 18.80 -3.21
C ILE A 88 2.65 17.89 -3.11
N GLU A 89 2.53 16.82 -2.35
CA GLU A 89 3.53 15.76 -2.30
C GLU A 89 3.18 14.71 -3.35
N ILE A 90 4.05 14.51 -4.35
CA ILE A 90 3.88 13.51 -5.40
C ILE A 90 4.82 12.35 -5.11
N ILE A 91 4.25 11.17 -4.87
CA ILE A 91 4.97 9.96 -4.50
C ILE A 91 4.83 8.95 -5.63
N GLN A 92 5.97 8.47 -6.14
CA GLN A 92 6.01 7.43 -7.17
C GLN A 92 6.92 6.30 -6.75
N GLY A 93 6.42 5.06 -6.80
CA GLY A 93 7.19 3.88 -6.43
C GLY A 93 6.67 3.16 -5.20
N ASN A 94 7.43 2.23 -4.68
CA ASN A 94 7.03 1.17 -3.75
C ASN A 94 6.48 1.61 -2.37
N SER A 95 6.06 2.84 -2.19
CA SER A 95 5.52 3.34 -0.91
C SER A 95 3.99 3.29 -0.83
N TYR A 96 3.33 2.45 -1.64
CA TYR A 96 1.91 2.25 -1.42
C TYR A 96 1.70 1.29 -0.24
N ILE A 97 1.54 1.86 0.93
CA ILE A 97 0.80 1.22 2.01
C ILE A 97 -0.64 1.68 1.79
N PRO A 98 -1.58 0.78 1.44
CA PRO A 98 -2.97 1.17 1.30
C PRO A 98 -3.41 1.90 2.57
N THR A 99 -3.91 3.11 2.43
CA THR A 99 -4.42 3.84 3.58
C THR A 99 -5.77 3.24 3.97
N THR A 100 -5.95 2.96 5.23
CA THR A 100 -7.24 2.63 5.84
C THR A 100 -8.01 3.91 6.15
N ASP A 101 -8.13 4.83 5.19
CA ASP A 101 -8.82 6.13 5.32
C ASP A 101 -8.42 6.91 6.60
N GLY A 102 -7.14 6.84 7.00
CA GLY A 102 -6.61 7.44 8.22
C GLY A 102 -6.74 6.58 9.49
N GLU A 103 -7.35 5.40 9.40
CA GLU A 103 -7.38 4.45 10.52
C GLU A 103 -6.04 3.68 10.61
N PHE A 104 -5.58 3.41 11.83
CA PHE A 104 -4.43 2.55 12.04
C PHE A 104 -4.77 1.10 11.60
N PRO A 105 -3.96 0.45 10.74
CA PRO A 105 -4.25 -0.89 10.25
C PRO A 105 -4.13 -1.92 11.37
N ILE A 106 -5.25 -2.57 11.71
CA ILE A 106 -5.30 -3.70 12.63
C ILE A 106 -5.81 -4.89 11.86
N ILE A 107 -4.94 -5.90 11.71
CA ILE A 107 -5.18 -7.09 10.88
C ILE A 107 -5.59 -8.26 11.77
N ALA A 108 -6.74 -8.87 11.48
CA ALA A 108 -7.05 -10.19 12.01
C ALA A 108 -6.56 -11.27 11.05
N TRP A 109 -5.87 -12.25 11.61
CA TRP A 109 -5.27 -13.35 10.86
C TRP A 109 -6.19 -14.54 10.77
N THR A 110 -6.65 -14.87 9.57
CA THR A 110 -7.42 -16.06 9.16
C THR A 110 -8.52 -16.59 10.13
N GLY A 111 -9.20 -17.66 9.76
CA GLY A 111 -10.14 -18.38 10.63
C GLY A 111 -11.62 -18.03 10.43
N VAL A 112 -11.98 -17.13 9.50
CA VAL A 112 -13.38 -16.86 9.15
C VAL A 112 -13.77 -17.71 7.95
N GLU A 113 -14.71 -18.63 8.14
CA GLU A 113 -15.31 -19.41 7.06
C GLU A 113 -16.11 -18.49 6.12
N ALA A 114 -16.11 -18.80 4.82
CA ALA A 114 -16.72 -17.94 3.81
C ALA A 114 -18.19 -17.64 4.06
N ASP A 115 -18.98 -18.64 4.50
CA ASP A 115 -20.40 -18.51 4.82
C ASP A 115 -20.68 -17.75 6.12
N LYS A 116 -19.66 -17.54 6.96
CA LYS A 116 -19.73 -16.79 8.22
C LYS A 116 -19.23 -15.35 8.11
N SER A 117 -18.71 -14.95 6.98
CA SER A 117 -18.08 -13.62 6.79
C SER A 117 -19.03 -12.47 7.13
N LEU A 118 -20.28 -12.50 6.65
CA LEU A 118 -21.31 -11.48 6.96
C LEU A 118 -21.68 -11.40 8.45
N GLU A 119 -21.53 -12.49 9.20
CA GLU A 119 -21.77 -12.52 10.65
C GLU A 119 -20.53 -12.01 11.44
N LYS A 120 -19.34 -12.42 11.03
CA LYS A 120 -18.10 -12.17 11.79
C LYS A 120 -17.49 -10.82 11.53
N PHE A 121 -17.50 -10.32 10.30
CA PHE A 121 -16.87 -9.05 9.96
C PHE A 121 -17.44 -7.82 10.69
N PRO A 122 -18.78 -7.69 10.92
CA PRO A 122 -19.30 -6.61 11.76
C PRO A 122 -18.75 -6.65 13.19
N VAL A 123 -18.59 -7.84 13.78
CA VAL A 123 -18.02 -8.02 15.12
C VAL A 123 -16.55 -7.60 15.14
N MET A 124 -15.78 -8.00 14.12
CA MET A 124 -14.39 -7.59 13.97
C MET A 124 -14.26 -6.06 13.86
N LYS A 125 -15.06 -5.43 12.98
CA LYS A 125 -15.07 -3.98 12.80
C LYS A 125 -15.42 -3.24 14.10
N ALA A 126 -16.44 -3.73 14.82
CA ALA A 126 -16.83 -3.17 16.12
C ALA A 126 -15.74 -3.30 17.20
N SER A 127 -14.85 -4.29 17.05
CA SER A 127 -13.69 -4.50 17.93
C SER A 127 -12.44 -3.68 17.50
N GLY A 128 -12.57 -2.81 16.49
CA GLY A 128 -11.47 -1.99 15.98
C GLY A 128 -10.58 -2.68 14.94
N ILE A 129 -10.91 -3.91 14.53
CA ILE A 129 -10.20 -4.62 13.46
C ILE A 129 -10.74 -4.13 12.12
N ASN A 130 -9.89 -3.56 11.28
CA ASN A 130 -10.31 -2.96 10.01
C ASN A 130 -9.82 -3.72 8.77
N ILE A 131 -8.91 -4.68 8.96
CA ILE A 131 -8.42 -5.54 7.89
C ILE A 131 -8.54 -7.00 8.33
N TYR A 132 -9.00 -7.84 7.41
CA TYR A 132 -8.99 -9.30 7.58
C TYR A 132 -8.03 -9.93 6.58
N LEU A 133 -7.12 -10.78 7.05
CA LEU A 133 -6.29 -11.62 6.21
C LEU A 133 -6.87 -13.02 6.15
N GLY A 134 -7.19 -13.49 4.94
CA GLY A 134 -7.73 -14.83 4.74
C GLY A 134 -7.61 -15.27 3.29
N TRP A 135 -7.52 -16.60 3.11
CA TRP A 135 -7.44 -17.22 1.79
C TRP A 135 -8.51 -18.29 1.65
N TYR A 136 -8.94 -18.53 0.43
CA TYR A 136 -9.98 -19.46 0.08
C TYR A 136 -9.55 -20.34 -1.10
N ASP A 137 -10.23 -21.47 -1.31
CA ASP A 137 -9.80 -22.44 -2.31
C ASP A 137 -9.91 -21.92 -3.74
N ASP A 138 -10.94 -21.12 -4.02
CA ASP A 138 -11.25 -20.65 -5.37
C ASP A 138 -11.58 -19.15 -5.43
N LEU A 139 -11.54 -18.60 -6.65
CA LEU A 139 -11.82 -17.20 -6.91
C LEU A 139 -13.28 -16.82 -6.60
N GLU A 140 -14.24 -17.67 -6.89
CA GLU A 140 -15.67 -17.39 -6.67
C GLU A 140 -15.96 -17.18 -5.17
N THR A 141 -15.43 -18.07 -4.34
CA THR A 141 -15.53 -17.96 -2.88
C THR A 141 -14.82 -16.72 -2.37
N THR A 142 -13.64 -16.42 -2.89
CA THR A 142 -12.87 -15.22 -2.52
C THR A 142 -13.64 -13.93 -2.83
N LEU A 143 -14.26 -13.83 -4.02
CA LEU A 143 -15.08 -12.67 -4.39
C LEU A 143 -16.31 -12.52 -3.49
N LYS A 144 -16.99 -13.60 -3.13
CA LYS A 144 -18.12 -13.56 -2.18
C LYS A 144 -17.71 -13.01 -0.81
N VAL A 145 -16.52 -13.38 -0.34
CA VAL A 145 -16.02 -12.86 0.95
C VAL A 145 -15.57 -11.41 0.83
N LEU A 146 -14.97 -11.00 -0.29
CA LEU A 146 -14.70 -9.60 -0.58
C LEU A 146 -15.98 -8.75 -0.59
N ASP A 147 -17.06 -9.25 -1.20
CA ASP A 147 -18.39 -8.61 -1.15
C ASP A 147 -18.92 -8.44 0.28
N ALA A 148 -18.74 -9.46 1.12
CA ALA A 148 -19.10 -9.39 2.53
C ALA A 148 -18.25 -8.37 3.29
N ALA A 149 -16.96 -8.32 3.02
CA ALA A 149 -16.04 -7.34 3.60
C ALA A 149 -16.43 -5.90 3.21
N GLN A 150 -16.75 -5.66 1.94
CA GLN A 150 -17.23 -4.36 1.47
C GLN A 150 -18.50 -3.91 2.19
N LYS A 151 -19.50 -4.80 2.32
CA LYS A 151 -20.77 -4.50 3.00
C LYS A 151 -20.60 -4.14 4.47
N THR A 152 -19.54 -4.62 5.10
CA THR A 152 -19.27 -4.45 6.54
C THR A 152 -18.20 -3.40 6.84
N GLY A 153 -17.57 -2.83 5.81
CA GLY A 153 -16.51 -1.84 5.96
C GLY A 153 -15.17 -2.40 6.44
N VAL A 154 -14.94 -3.71 6.23
CA VAL A 154 -13.66 -4.38 6.46
C VAL A 154 -12.90 -4.46 5.14
N LYS A 155 -11.60 -4.24 5.15
CA LYS A 155 -10.72 -4.49 4.00
C LYS A 155 -10.14 -5.91 4.09
N MET A 156 -9.64 -6.42 2.96
CA MET A 156 -9.10 -7.78 2.93
C MET A 156 -7.70 -7.83 2.31
N ILE A 157 -6.82 -8.54 2.99
CA ILE A 157 -5.63 -9.14 2.41
C ILE A 157 -6.04 -10.58 2.06
N THR A 158 -6.04 -10.94 0.78
CA THR A 158 -6.64 -12.21 0.37
C THR A 158 -5.90 -12.93 -0.75
N SER A 159 -6.21 -14.21 -0.89
CA SER A 159 -5.66 -15.12 -1.88
C SER A 159 -6.65 -16.20 -2.24
N CYS A 160 -6.43 -16.82 -3.39
CA CYS A 160 -6.96 -18.13 -3.73
C CYS A 160 -5.89 -18.95 -4.45
N LYS A 161 -6.15 -20.24 -4.64
CA LYS A 161 -5.15 -21.16 -5.19
C LYS A 161 -4.60 -20.71 -6.55
N ASP A 162 -5.45 -20.19 -7.43
CA ASP A 162 -5.06 -19.79 -8.78
C ASP A 162 -4.25 -18.47 -8.82
N LEU A 163 -4.29 -17.67 -7.74
CA LEU A 163 -3.43 -16.50 -7.59
C LEU A 163 -1.95 -16.87 -7.42
N LEU A 164 -1.68 -18.03 -6.83
CA LEU A 164 -0.34 -18.44 -6.41
C LEU A 164 0.51 -19.04 -7.55
N SER A 165 0.06 -18.93 -8.79
CA SER A 165 0.77 -19.38 -9.98
C SER A 165 0.91 -18.25 -11.00
N VAL A 166 2.11 -18.04 -11.50
CA VAL A 166 2.39 -17.05 -12.57
C VAL A 166 1.50 -17.28 -13.81
N ALA A 167 1.13 -18.53 -14.08
CA ALA A 167 0.32 -18.89 -15.24
C ALA A 167 -1.15 -18.47 -15.11
N THR A 168 -1.71 -18.48 -13.90
CA THR A 168 -3.14 -18.24 -13.63
C THR A 168 -3.43 -16.91 -12.93
N ALA A 169 -2.42 -16.29 -12.32
CA ALA A 169 -2.56 -15.07 -11.54
C ALA A 169 -3.22 -13.91 -12.31
N GLU A 170 -3.04 -13.83 -13.63
CA GLU A 170 -3.57 -12.72 -14.42
C GLU A 170 -5.09 -12.63 -14.39
N GLU A 171 -5.79 -13.73 -14.53
CA GLU A 171 -7.26 -13.78 -14.48
C GLU A 171 -7.77 -13.42 -13.10
N VAL A 172 -7.13 -13.96 -12.06
CA VAL A 172 -7.49 -13.71 -10.66
C VAL A 172 -7.29 -12.24 -10.30
N VAL A 173 -6.13 -11.67 -10.64
CA VAL A 173 -5.82 -10.26 -10.35
C VAL A 173 -6.83 -9.35 -11.06
N LYS A 174 -7.10 -9.57 -12.35
CA LYS A 174 -8.09 -8.78 -13.11
C LYS A 174 -9.50 -8.84 -12.50
N ALA A 175 -9.87 -9.98 -11.93
CA ALA A 175 -11.17 -10.14 -11.27
C ALA A 175 -11.26 -9.40 -9.93
N MET A 176 -10.16 -9.29 -9.19
CA MET A 176 -10.13 -8.71 -7.85
C MET A 176 -9.68 -7.26 -7.79
N MET A 177 -8.82 -6.80 -8.71
CA MET A 177 -8.10 -5.53 -8.59
C MET A 177 -8.99 -4.27 -8.49
N ASN A 178 -10.23 -4.33 -8.96
CA ASN A 178 -11.18 -3.22 -8.86
C ASN A 178 -12.16 -3.38 -7.68
N HIS A 179 -11.98 -4.40 -6.86
CA HIS A 179 -12.89 -4.66 -5.75
C HIS A 179 -12.62 -3.69 -4.58
N PRO A 180 -13.62 -2.90 -4.10
CA PRO A 180 -13.39 -1.86 -3.10
C PRO A 180 -12.87 -2.37 -1.75
N ALA A 181 -13.11 -3.63 -1.41
CA ALA A 181 -12.62 -4.24 -0.17
C ALA A 181 -11.21 -4.84 -0.30
N LEU A 182 -10.67 -4.98 -1.51
CA LEU A 182 -9.31 -5.49 -1.66
C LEU A 182 -8.32 -4.51 -1.05
N TYR A 183 -7.41 -5.02 -0.23
CA TYR A 183 -6.33 -4.26 0.40
C TYR A 183 -4.97 -4.70 -0.13
N ALA A 184 -4.74 -6.01 -0.21
CA ALA A 184 -3.50 -6.60 -0.70
C ALA A 184 -3.71 -8.04 -1.16
N TYR A 185 -2.76 -8.55 -1.95
CA TYR A 185 -2.70 -9.95 -2.38
C TYR A 185 -1.80 -10.75 -1.42
N HIS A 186 -2.34 -11.73 -0.69
CA HIS A 186 -1.55 -12.63 0.14
C HIS A 186 -0.93 -13.72 -0.73
N LEU A 187 0.40 -13.85 -0.73
CA LEU A 187 1.09 -14.81 -1.59
C LEU A 187 1.68 -15.98 -0.83
N LYS A 188 2.24 -15.73 0.34
CA LYS A 188 2.88 -16.79 1.12
C LYS A 188 3.01 -16.38 2.58
N ASP A 189 2.77 -17.33 3.43
CA ASP A 189 3.11 -17.29 4.84
C ASP A 189 4.40 -18.08 5.06
N GLU A 190 5.34 -17.49 5.76
CA GLU A 190 6.62 -18.09 6.17
C GLU A 190 7.37 -18.80 5.02
N PRO A 191 7.76 -18.08 3.92
CA PRO A 191 8.46 -18.69 2.80
C PRO A 191 9.84 -19.17 3.19
N GLU A 192 10.23 -20.31 2.63
CA GLU A 192 11.62 -20.76 2.65
C GLU A 192 12.46 -20.00 1.61
N VAL A 193 13.78 -19.98 1.79
CA VAL A 193 14.70 -19.29 0.85
C VAL A 193 14.53 -19.79 -0.59
N ASN A 194 14.25 -21.07 -0.78
CA ASN A 194 14.01 -21.67 -2.10
C ASN A 194 12.71 -21.21 -2.75
N ASP A 195 11.76 -20.64 -2.01
CA ASP A 195 10.52 -20.07 -2.55
C ASP A 195 10.74 -18.68 -3.17
N LEU A 196 11.79 -17.95 -2.73
CA LEU A 196 11.99 -16.54 -3.05
C LEU A 196 12.07 -16.22 -4.55
N PRO A 197 12.79 -16.99 -5.38
CA PRO A 197 12.81 -16.72 -6.83
C PRO A 197 11.41 -16.77 -7.46
N GLY A 198 10.64 -17.82 -7.15
CA GLY A 198 9.27 -17.97 -7.66
C GLY A 198 8.31 -16.90 -7.14
N LEU A 199 8.43 -16.51 -5.88
CA LEU A 199 7.66 -15.40 -5.31
C LEU A 199 8.02 -14.07 -5.98
N GLY A 200 9.29 -13.83 -6.25
CA GLY A 200 9.73 -12.63 -6.95
C GLY A 200 9.17 -12.51 -8.36
N GLU A 201 9.10 -13.61 -9.10
CA GLU A 201 8.46 -13.67 -10.42
C GLU A 201 6.96 -13.42 -10.34
N LEU A 202 6.28 -14.03 -9.37
CA LEU A 202 4.85 -13.84 -9.15
C LEU A 202 4.52 -12.39 -8.77
N VAL A 203 5.28 -11.78 -7.85
CA VAL A 203 5.12 -10.37 -7.48
C VAL A 203 5.30 -9.45 -8.70
N LYS A 204 6.35 -9.68 -9.50
CA LYS A 204 6.57 -8.91 -10.75
C LYS A 204 5.38 -9.06 -11.71
N LYS A 205 4.89 -10.28 -11.91
CA LYS A 205 3.73 -10.54 -12.77
C LYS A 205 2.49 -9.79 -12.26
N ILE A 206 2.15 -9.90 -10.97
CA ILE A 206 1.00 -9.20 -10.38
C ILE A 206 1.14 -7.69 -10.56
N LYS A 207 2.30 -7.13 -10.27
CA LYS A 207 2.56 -5.68 -10.42
C LYS A 207 2.42 -5.16 -11.85
N THR A 208 2.61 -5.98 -12.88
CA THR A 208 2.34 -5.57 -14.28
C THR A 208 0.85 -5.44 -14.58
N ILE A 209 -0.02 -6.03 -13.75
CA ILE A 209 -1.47 -6.04 -13.96
C ILE A 209 -2.15 -5.05 -13.00
N ASP A 210 -1.73 -5.07 -11.75
CA ASP A 210 -2.21 -4.19 -10.68
C ASP A 210 -1.02 -3.60 -9.92
N SER A 211 -0.72 -2.35 -10.21
CA SER A 211 0.34 -1.59 -9.52
C SER A 211 -0.13 -0.94 -8.20
N HIS A 212 -1.44 -0.97 -7.91
CA HIS A 212 -2.04 -0.28 -6.77
C HIS A 212 -2.04 -1.13 -5.51
N HIS A 213 -2.47 -2.39 -5.59
CA HIS A 213 -2.53 -3.26 -4.43
C HIS A 213 -1.19 -3.97 -4.20
N PRO A 214 -0.64 -3.92 -2.98
CA PRO A 214 0.62 -4.60 -2.68
C PRO A 214 0.45 -6.11 -2.61
N CYS A 215 1.54 -6.82 -2.85
CA CYS A 215 1.66 -8.21 -2.48
C CYS A 215 2.13 -8.30 -1.01
N TYR A 216 1.46 -9.14 -0.24
CA TYR A 216 1.74 -9.39 1.17
C TYR A 216 2.38 -10.78 1.34
N ILE A 217 3.53 -10.79 1.96
CA ILE A 217 4.26 -12.01 2.31
C ILE A 217 4.73 -11.84 3.75
N ASN A 218 4.47 -12.83 4.59
CA ASN A 218 4.83 -12.80 5.99
C ASN A 218 6.08 -13.66 6.21
N LEU A 219 7.14 -13.08 6.76
CA LEU A 219 8.39 -13.77 7.00
C LEU A 219 8.39 -14.48 8.35
N TYR A 220 9.23 -15.48 8.48
CA TYR A 220 9.55 -16.11 9.75
C TYR A 220 10.10 -15.11 10.78
N PRO A 221 9.89 -15.36 12.07
CA PRO A 221 10.60 -14.64 13.12
C PRO A 221 12.10 -15.05 13.15
N ASN A 222 12.93 -14.18 13.71
CA ASN A 222 14.39 -14.37 13.73
C ASN A 222 14.88 -15.66 14.42
N TRP A 223 14.07 -16.27 15.26
CA TRP A 223 14.44 -17.52 15.94
C TRP A 223 14.10 -18.78 15.11
N ALA A 224 13.25 -18.68 14.07
CA ALA A 224 12.82 -19.84 13.29
C ALA A 224 13.90 -20.32 12.31
N TRP A 225 14.59 -19.39 11.63
CA TRP A 225 15.70 -19.73 10.70
C TRP A 225 17.06 -19.92 11.39
N GLY A 226 17.14 -19.69 12.71
CA GLY A 226 18.39 -19.59 13.43
C GLY A 226 19.05 -18.21 13.28
N LYS A 227 19.61 -17.75 14.38
CA LYS A 227 20.08 -16.35 14.53
C LYS A 227 21.13 -15.89 13.52
N GLU A 228 21.93 -16.83 13.00
CA GLU A 228 23.05 -16.51 12.09
C GLU A 228 22.58 -16.33 10.64
N LEU A 229 21.48 -16.98 10.25
CA LEU A 229 20.98 -16.95 8.86
C LEU A 229 19.85 -15.93 8.65
N TYR A 230 19.26 -15.42 9.72
CA TYR A 230 18.07 -14.56 9.61
C TYR A 230 18.33 -13.30 8.77
N SER A 231 19.37 -12.55 9.08
CA SER A 231 19.72 -11.31 8.36
C SER A 231 20.07 -11.58 6.89
N GLU A 232 20.74 -12.70 6.60
CA GLU A 232 21.04 -13.12 5.22
C GLU A 232 19.76 -13.48 4.45
N ASN A 233 18.83 -14.15 5.10
CA ASN A 233 17.56 -14.54 4.50
C ASN A 233 16.65 -13.32 4.25
N VAL A 234 16.60 -12.37 5.19
CA VAL A 234 15.89 -11.09 5.00
C VAL A 234 16.48 -10.29 3.84
N LYS A 235 17.82 -10.21 3.77
CA LYS A 235 18.50 -9.56 2.65
C LYS A 235 18.19 -10.24 1.32
N SER A 236 18.23 -11.56 1.28
CA SER A 236 17.89 -12.36 0.10
C SER A 236 16.43 -12.12 -0.32
N PHE A 237 15.51 -11.99 0.64
CA PHE A 237 14.13 -11.64 0.37
C PHE A 237 14.00 -10.23 -0.27
N ILE A 238 14.64 -9.21 0.31
CA ILE A 238 14.62 -7.84 -0.20
C ILE A 238 15.17 -7.76 -1.64
N GLU A 239 16.24 -8.50 -1.92
CA GLU A 239 16.87 -8.51 -3.24
C GLU A 239 16.04 -9.23 -4.31
N GLN A 240 15.28 -10.25 -3.96
CA GLN A 240 14.58 -11.12 -4.91
C GLN A 240 13.09 -10.80 -5.05
N VAL A 241 12.45 -10.31 -3.97
CA VAL A 241 10.99 -10.13 -3.91
C VAL A 241 10.65 -8.66 -3.78
N PRO A 242 10.23 -7.99 -4.88
CA PRO A 242 10.05 -6.54 -4.92
C PRO A 242 8.71 -6.10 -4.30
N VAL A 243 8.55 -6.30 -2.99
CA VAL A 243 7.41 -5.81 -2.20
C VAL A 243 7.73 -4.47 -1.54
N PRO A 244 6.71 -3.62 -1.23
CA PRO A 244 6.95 -2.28 -0.70
C PRO A 244 7.22 -2.22 0.81
N PHE A 245 7.03 -3.31 1.52
CA PHE A 245 7.22 -3.41 2.97
C PHE A 245 7.59 -4.83 3.37
N ILE A 246 8.11 -4.98 4.57
CA ILE A 246 8.41 -6.27 5.19
C ILE A 246 7.36 -6.55 6.27
N SER A 247 6.77 -7.74 6.23
CA SER A 247 5.97 -8.32 7.31
C SER A 247 6.68 -9.53 7.86
N PHE A 248 6.64 -9.72 9.15
CA PHE A 248 7.25 -10.86 9.81
C PHE A 248 6.50 -11.23 11.08
N ASP A 249 6.53 -12.51 11.39
CA ASP A 249 6.00 -13.01 12.65
C ASP A 249 6.93 -12.69 13.82
N ASN A 250 6.34 -12.36 14.95
CA ASN A 250 7.04 -12.37 16.21
C ASN A 250 6.06 -12.59 17.36
N TYR A 251 6.44 -13.44 18.30
CA TYR A 251 5.68 -13.75 19.50
C TYR A 251 6.47 -13.28 20.73
N PRO A 252 6.47 -11.96 21.02
CA PRO A 252 7.38 -11.38 22.01
C PRO A 252 7.05 -11.75 23.45
N ILE A 253 5.81 -12.16 23.73
CA ILE A 253 5.39 -12.55 25.09
C ILE A 253 5.31 -14.07 25.15
N VAL A 254 6.11 -14.66 26.03
CA VAL A 254 6.14 -16.11 26.24
C VAL A 254 6.00 -16.45 27.71
N SER A 255 5.31 -17.56 27.98
CA SER A 255 5.29 -18.20 29.31
C SER A 255 6.06 -19.51 29.24
N ILE A 256 7.01 -19.67 30.12
CA ILE A 256 7.86 -20.87 30.19
C ILE A 256 7.45 -21.66 31.42
N ASN A 257 6.96 -22.88 31.23
CA ASN A 257 6.60 -23.83 32.30
C ASN A 257 5.66 -23.23 33.37
N GLY A 258 4.68 -22.43 32.99
CA GLY A 258 3.73 -21.82 33.92
C GLY A 258 4.27 -20.65 34.76
N ALA A 259 5.50 -20.21 34.47
CA ALA A 259 6.06 -19.00 35.04
C ALA A 259 5.33 -17.75 34.53
N PRO A 260 5.43 -16.59 35.20
CA PRO A 260 4.93 -15.33 34.67
C PRO A 260 5.44 -15.07 33.26
N SER A 261 4.59 -14.49 32.40
CA SER A 261 4.96 -14.12 31.04
C SER A 261 6.13 -13.14 31.02
N ILE A 262 7.08 -13.39 30.14
CA ILE A 262 8.24 -12.51 29.92
C ILE A 262 8.26 -12.04 28.47
N VAL A 263 8.89 -10.89 28.23
CA VAL A 263 9.21 -10.43 26.89
C VAL A 263 10.47 -11.13 26.42
N ARG A 264 10.45 -11.72 25.23
CA ARG A 264 11.63 -12.36 24.64
C ARG A 264 12.74 -11.34 24.39
N PRO A 265 13.97 -11.62 24.79
CA PRO A 265 15.09 -10.69 24.59
C PRO A 265 15.39 -10.39 23.12
N ASP A 266 15.08 -11.32 22.21
CA ASP A 266 15.30 -11.22 20.77
C ASP A 266 14.24 -10.40 20.04
N TRP A 267 13.18 -9.93 20.71
CA TRP A 267 12.18 -9.01 20.13
C TRP A 267 12.82 -7.72 19.57
N TYR A 268 13.59 -7.03 20.41
CA TYR A 268 14.26 -5.79 19.98
C TYR A 268 15.31 -6.03 18.91
N ARG A 269 16.03 -7.15 19.00
CA ARG A 269 16.99 -7.54 17.99
C ARG A 269 16.32 -7.81 16.63
N ASN A 270 15.14 -8.43 16.62
CA ASN A 270 14.40 -8.64 15.36
C ASN A 270 14.05 -7.30 14.70
N LEU A 271 13.62 -6.29 15.47
CA LEU A 271 13.35 -4.95 14.96
C LEU A 271 14.63 -4.30 14.42
N GLU A 272 15.77 -4.42 15.09
CA GLU A 272 17.06 -3.92 14.62
C GLU A 272 17.46 -4.57 13.29
N GLU A 273 17.36 -5.89 13.18
CA GLU A 273 17.73 -6.66 11.98
C GLU A 273 16.85 -6.33 10.75
N ILE A 274 15.57 -6.04 10.96
CA ILE A 274 14.65 -5.64 9.88
C ILE A 274 14.86 -4.18 9.46
N SER A 275 15.37 -3.33 10.37
CA SER A 275 15.57 -1.90 10.14
C SER A 275 16.92 -1.55 9.52
N ALA A 276 17.86 -2.50 9.50
CA ALA A 276 19.21 -2.30 8.98
C ALA A 276 19.27 -2.45 7.45
#